data_636bf4903b974f87c61fd9b747567ee6
#
_entry.id   636bf4903b974f87c61fd9b747567ee6
#
_cell.length_a   1.000
_cell.length_b   1.000
_cell.length_c   1.000
_cell.angle_alpha   90.00
_cell.angle_beta   90.00
_cell.angle_gamma   90.00
#
_symmetry.space_group_name_H-M   'P 1'
#
loop_
_entity.id
_entity.type
_entity.pdbx_description
1 polymer ?
#
loop_
_entity_poly.entity_id
_entity_poly.type
_entity_poly.pdbx_seq_one_letter_code
_entity_poly.pdbx_strand_id
1 'polypeptide(L)'
;VPAEIVKEVSNLTGEMIVSGDWQRVKLRSYNVSSPVPPVQPGKYHPYLRFLRGVKRKLVALGFKEVIGPLVEPTFINCDCLYMPQDHPAMEIHDLYYLKQPAKTSLSEWGEIVDRVAKTHENGWKTGSTGWGYKYSKEEAARLILRSHGTALSVRALLSKDLQIPGKYFAIARCFRPDPLDRTHLTEFNQVEGIVVDPSLNLRNLLGVLE
;
A
#
# COMPACT_ATOMS: atom_id res chain seq x y z
N VAL A 1 18.43 -70.23 26.67
CA VAL A 1 17.75 -69.13 27.37
C VAL A 1 17.27 -68.18 26.30
N PRO A 2 15.94 -67.94 26.12
CA PRO A 2 15.48 -66.98 25.15
C PRO A 2 15.98 -65.56 25.55
N ALA A 3 16.55 -64.85 24.60
CA ALA A 3 16.95 -63.45 24.81
C ALA A 3 15.71 -62.66 25.18
N GLU A 4 15.77 -61.97 26.33
CA GLU A 4 14.71 -61.05 26.74
C GLU A 4 14.56 -59.95 25.67
N ILE A 5 13.38 -59.90 25.08
CA ILE A 5 13.06 -58.84 24.08
C ILE A 5 12.92 -57.52 24.80
N VAL A 6 13.99 -56.76 24.86
CA VAL A 6 13.97 -55.40 25.39
C VAL A 6 13.15 -54.53 24.47
N LYS A 7 12.06 -53.98 24.97
CA LYS A 7 11.16 -53.09 24.20
C LYS A 7 11.90 -51.86 23.77
N GLU A 8 12.04 -51.64 22.46
CA GLU A 8 12.67 -50.44 21.89
C GLU A 8 11.60 -49.36 21.70
N VAL A 9 11.88 -48.17 22.18
CA VAL A 9 10.94 -47.01 22.09
C VAL A 9 11.63 -45.81 21.42
N SER A 10 10.88 -45.04 20.62
CA SER A 10 11.39 -43.86 19.93
C SER A 10 11.35 -42.60 20.80
N ASN A 11 10.37 -42.51 21.69
CA ASN A 11 10.20 -41.38 22.60
C ASN A 11 9.84 -41.83 23.99
N LEU A 12 10.29 -41.14 25.00
CA LEU A 12 9.82 -41.33 26.38
C LEU A 12 8.50 -40.57 26.58
N THR A 13 7.54 -41.23 27.19
CA THR A 13 6.26 -40.61 27.60
C THR A 13 6.33 -40.14 29.06
N GLY A 14 5.49 -39.22 29.45
CA GLY A 14 5.39 -38.76 30.82
C GLY A 14 5.04 -39.91 31.79
N GLU A 15 4.18 -40.85 31.38
CA GLU A 15 3.83 -42.04 32.14
C GLU A 15 5.04 -42.94 32.39
N MET A 16 5.86 -43.18 31.37
CA MET A 16 7.08 -43.98 31.49
C MET A 16 8.10 -43.36 32.45
N ILE A 17 8.15 -42.04 32.51
CA ILE A 17 9.03 -41.29 33.42
C ILE A 17 8.53 -41.47 34.87
N VAL A 18 7.23 -41.29 35.09
CA VAL A 18 6.61 -41.36 36.42
C VAL A 18 6.63 -42.79 36.97
N SER A 19 6.37 -43.81 36.11
CA SER A 19 6.39 -45.26 36.51
C SER A 19 7.81 -45.81 36.69
N GLY A 20 8.83 -45.15 36.16
CA GLY A 20 10.19 -45.68 36.15
C GLY A 20 10.46 -46.69 35.05
N ASP A 21 9.51 -46.96 34.14
CA ASP A 21 9.64 -47.93 33.05
C ASP A 21 10.70 -47.54 32.03
N TRP A 22 11.07 -46.28 31.99
CA TRP A 22 12.14 -45.81 31.13
C TRP A 22 13.49 -46.49 31.37
N GLN A 23 13.71 -47.08 32.55
CA GLN A 23 14.92 -47.82 32.90
C GLN A 23 14.94 -49.23 32.28
N ARG A 24 13.76 -49.74 31.83
CA ARG A 24 13.59 -51.10 31.28
C ARG A 24 13.44 -51.09 29.77
N VAL A 25 13.46 -49.95 29.12
CA VAL A 25 13.33 -49.80 27.67
C VAL A 25 14.64 -49.36 27.06
N LYS A 26 14.89 -49.77 25.84
CA LYS A 26 16.00 -49.30 25.04
C LYS A 26 15.52 -48.16 24.14
N LEU A 27 16.17 -47.00 24.24
CA LEU A 27 15.90 -45.93 23.31
C LEU A 27 16.44 -46.29 21.94
N ARG A 28 15.61 -46.15 20.93
CA ARG A 28 15.98 -46.39 19.55
C ARG A 28 17.11 -45.42 19.15
N SER A 29 18.23 -45.97 18.72
CA SER A 29 19.29 -45.16 18.14
C SER A 29 18.87 -44.68 16.75
N TYR A 30 19.13 -43.43 16.44
CA TYR A 30 18.91 -42.89 15.11
C TYR A 30 20.26 -42.63 14.42
N ASN A 31 20.24 -42.82 13.10
CA ASN A 31 21.44 -42.60 12.30
C ASN A 31 21.58 -41.12 11.99
N VAL A 32 22.54 -40.45 12.63
CA VAL A 32 22.81 -39.04 12.39
C VAL A 32 23.36 -38.73 10.98
N SER A 33 23.84 -39.81 10.28
CA SER A 33 24.31 -39.68 8.91
C SER A 33 23.20 -39.96 7.86
N SER A 34 21.98 -40.28 8.31
CA SER A 34 20.88 -40.46 7.37
C SER A 34 20.58 -39.15 6.64
N PRO A 35 20.44 -39.19 5.31
CA PRO A 35 20.08 -37.99 4.56
C PRO A 35 18.70 -37.51 4.99
N VAL A 36 18.62 -36.24 5.34
CA VAL A 36 17.35 -35.58 5.61
C VAL A 36 16.65 -35.28 4.27
N PRO A 37 15.33 -35.53 4.16
CA PRO A 37 14.59 -35.14 2.96
C PRO A 37 14.87 -33.68 2.62
N PRO A 38 15.19 -33.35 1.35
CA PRO A 38 15.49 -31.98 0.97
C PRO A 38 14.23 -31.11 1.19
N VAL A 39 14.36 -30.13 2.05
CA VAL A 39 13.34 -29.09 2.24
C VAL A 39 13.60 -28.01 1.23
N GLN A 40 12.63 -27.77 0.34
CA GLN A 40 12.68 -26.63 -0.57
C GLN A 40 11.97 -25.43 0.09
N PRO A 41 12.69 -24.54 0.75
CA PRO A 41 12.08 -23.39 1.39
C PRO A 41 11.56 -22.42 0.32
N GLY A 42 10.42 -21.79 0.59
CA GLY A 42 9.92 -20.68 -0.21
C GLY A 42 10.89 -19.50 -0.20
N LYS A 43 10.87 -18.70 -1.27
CA LYS A 43 11.62 -17.45 -1.39
C LYS A 43 10.67 -16.27 -1.53
N TYR A 44 11.07 -15.12 -0.98
CA TYR A 44 10.37 -13.88 -1.31
C TYR A 44 10.57 -13.53 -2.78
N HIS A 45 9.49 -13.11 -3.43
CA HIS A 45 9.58 -12.57 -4.78
C HIS A 45 10.56 -11.37 -4.81
N PRO A 46 11.53 -11.31 -5.74
CA PRO A 46 12.57 -10.26 -5.76
C PRO A 46 11.99 -8.84 -5.74
N TYR A 47 10.95 -8.59 -6.51
CA TYR A 47 10.27 -7.30 -6.57
C TYR A 47 9.65 -6.90 -5.22
N LEU A 48 8.94 -7.83 -4.54
CA LEU A 48 8.39 -7.56 -3.22
C LEU A 48 9.47 -7.33 -2.16
N ARG A 49 10.61 -8.02 -2.29
CA ARG A 49 11.79 -7.79 -1.44
C ARG A 49 12.34 -6.37 -1.64
N PHE A 50 12.40 -5.91 -2.89
CA PHE A 50 12.81 -4.54 -3.24
C PHE A 50 11.85 -3.51 -2.60
N LEU A 51 10.53 -3.63 -2.83
CA LEU A 51 9.53 -2.72 -2.24
C LEU A 51 9.61 -2.65 -0.71
N ARG A 52 9.81 -3.80 -0.05
CA ARG A 52 10.05 -3.84 1.40
C ARG A 52 11.34 -3.12 1.81
N GLY A 53 12.37 -3.17 0.97
CA GLY A 53 13.62 -2.43 1.15
C GLY A 53 13.39 -0.92 1.12
N VAL A 54 12.65 -0.44 0.09
CA VAL A 54 12.26 0.98 -0.05
C VAL A 54 11.45 1.44 1.17
N LYS A 55 10.43 0.67 1.56
CA LYS A 55 9.62 0.96 2.75
C LYS A 55 10.47 1.13 4.00
N ARG A 56 11.40 0.20 4.27
CA ARG A 56 12.28 0.28 5.45
C ARG A 56 13.16 1.53 5.43
N LYS A 57 13.68 1.92 4.28
CA LYS A 57 14.48 3.15 4.13
C LYS A 57 13.66 4.38 4.46
N LEU A 58 12.44 4.52 3.90
CA LEU A 58 11.56 5.66 4.17
C LEU A 58 11.15 5.74 5.64
N VAL A 59 10.83 4.61 6.27
CA VAL A 59 10.55 4.57 7.71
C VAL A 59 11.77 4.99 8.53
N ALA A 60 12.98 4.56 8.15
CA ALA A 60 14.23 4.96 8.82
C ALA A 60 14.51 6.47 8.67
N LEU A 61 14.05 7.11 7.59
CA LEU A 61 14.10 8.56 7.38
C LEU A 61 13.00 9.33 8.13
N GLY A 62 12.19 8.63 8.92
CA GLY A 62 11.13 9.21 9.75
C GLY A 62 9.81 9.45 9.03
N PHE A 63 9.60 8.86 7.85
CA PHE A 63 8.33 8.93 7.16
C PHE A 63 7.32 7.93 7.75
N LYS A 64 6.06 8.34 7.85
CA LYS A 64 4.92 7.49 8.20
C LYS A 64 4.25 6.98 6.92
N GLU A 65 3.96 5.67 6.88
CA GLU A 65 3.25 5.09 5.73
C GLU A 65 1.79 5.46 5.75
N VAL A 66 1.28 5.87 4.58
CA VAL A 66 -0.14 6.09 4.31
C VAL A 66 -0.64 4.97 3.42
N ILE A 67 -1.74 4.34 3.83
CA ILE A 67 -2.40 3.28 3.08
C ILE A 67 -3.81 3.76 2.73
N GLY A 68 -4.29 3.41 1.56
CA GLY A 68 -5.64 3.76 1.13
C GLY A 68 -6.18 2.80 0.08
N PRO A 69 -7.45 2.96 -0.32
CA PRO A 69 -8.15 2.08 -1.22
C PRO A 69 -7.56 2.13 -2.64
N LEU A 70 -7.73 1.04 -3.40
CA LEU A 70 -7.36 0.98 -4.82
C LEU A 70 -8.38 1.71 -5.69
N VAL A 71 -9.63 1.76 -5.25
CA VAL A 71 -10.73 2.45 -5.89
C VAL A 71 -10.91 3.81 -5.24
N GLU A 72 -10.84 4.86 -6.02
CA GLU A 72 -10.95 6.25 -5.56
C GLU A 72 -12.04 6.97 -6.33
N PRO A 73 -12.74 7.95 -5.72
CA PRO A 73 -13.52 8.89 -6.51
C PRO A 73 -12.60 9.81 -7.31
N THR A 74 -13.03 10.24 -8.48
CA THR A 74 -12.31 11.25 -9.29
C THR A 74 -12.03 12.52 -8.49
N PHE A 75 -12.86 12.84 -7.51
CA PHE A 75 -12.65 13.92 -6.56
C PHE A 75 -11.27 13.84 -5.89
N ILE A 76 -10.92 12.69 -5.31
CA ILE A 76 -9.63 12.49 -4.63
C ILE A 76 -8.49 12.34 -5.61
N ASN A 77 -8.71 11.59 -6.71
CA ASN A 77 -7.65 11.27 -7.66
C ASN A 77 -7.29 12.46 -8.56
N CYS A 78 -8.24 13.33 -8.89
CA CYS A 78 -8.08 14.37 -9.90
C CYS A 78 -8.44 15.76 -9.35
N ASP A 79 -9.67 15.98 -8.89
CA ASP A 79 -10.19 17.31 -8.60
C ASP A 79 -9.45 18.01 -7.46
N CYS A 80 -9.10 17.28 -6.39
CA CYS A 80 -8.29 17.82 -5.29
C CYS A 80 -6.87 18.23 -5.71
N LEU A 81 -6.40 17.76 -6.86
CA LEU A 81 -5.13 18.15 -7.46
C LEU A 81 -5.28 19.26 -8.51
N TYR A 82 -6.45 19.88 -8.55
CA TYR A 82 -6.78 20.97 -9.47
C TYR A 82 -6.77 20.56 -10.95
N MET A 83 -6.96 19.27 -11.24
CA MET A 83 -7.16 18.80 -12.62
C MET A 83 -8.60 19.07 -13.03
N PRO A 84 -8.87 19.83 -14.12
CA PRO A 84 -10.23 20.13 -14.57
C PRO A 84 -10.95 18.87 -15.02
N GLN A 85 -12.27 18.84 -14.85
CA GLN A 85 -13.10 17.64 -15.14
C GLN A 85 -13.22 17.30 -16.62
N ASP A 86 -12.87 18.22 -17.50
CA ASP A 86 -12.77 18.06 -18.95
C ASP A 86 -11.34 17.82 -19.46
N HIS A 87 -10.39 17.56 -18.52
CA HIS A 87 -9.01 17.29 -18.89
C HIS A 87 -8.92 15.96 -19.67
N PRO A 88 -8.15 15.89 -20.78
CA PRO A 88 -8.00 14.67 -21.57
C PRO A 88 -7.60 13.44 -20.76
N ALA A 89 -6.74 13.59 -19.73
CA ALA A 89 -6.36 12.50 -18.84
C ALA A 89 -7.51 11.93 -17.97
N MET A 90 -8.69 12.51 -18.02
CA MET A 90 -9.90 11.99 -17.39
C MET A 90 -10.80 11.21 -18.38
N GLU A 91 -10.37 11.04 -19.62
CA GLU A 91 -11.09 10.25 -20.59
C GLU A 91 -11.07 8.77 -20.28
N ILE A 92 -11.99 8.03 -20.87
CA ILE A 92 -12.15 6.58 -20.65
C ILE A 92 -10.93 5.77 -21.11
N HIS A 93 -10.10 6.34 -21.97
CA HIS A 93 -8.88 5.73 -22.45
C HIS A 93 -7.67 5.92 -21.50
N ASP A 94 -7.77 6.85 -20.56
CA ASP A 94 -6.69 7.20 -19.63
C ASP A 94 -6.98 6.77 -18.19
N LEU A 95 -8.24 6.46 -17.86
CA LEU A 95 -8.66 6.00 -16.53
C LEU A 95 -9.53 4.74 -16.62
N TYR A 96 -9.32 3.82 -15.67
CA TYR A 96 -10.22 2.69 -15.48
C TYR A 96 -11.43 3.10 -14.62
N TYR A 97 -12.56 3.37 -15.24
CA TYR A 97 -13.81 3.64 -14.55
C TYR A 97 -14.51 2.35 -14.12
N LEU A 98 -15.08 2.35 -12.91
CA LEU A 98 -15.87 1.24 -12.43
C LEU A 98 -17.28 1.26 -13.05
N LYS A 99 -17.74 0.06 -13.44
CA LYS A 99 -19.12 -0.10 -13.94
C LYS A 99 -20.12 -0.21 -12.79
N GLN A 100 -19.76 -0.90 -11.70
CA GLN A 100 -20.65 -1.11 -10.56
C GLN A 100 -19.84 -1.38 -9.27
N PRO A 101 -20.03 -0.57 -8.20
CA PRO A 101 -20.75 0.71 -8.25
C PRO A 101 -20.00 1.74 -9.13
N ALA A 102 -20.72 2.54 -9.90
CA ALA A 102 -20.12 3.56 -10.77
C ALA A 102 -19.77 4.86 -10.01
N LYS A 103 -20.46 5.13 -8.92
CA LYS A 103 -20.36 6.38 -8.14
C LYS A 103 -20.39 6.08 -6.64
N THR A 104 -19.90 7.03 -5.86
CA THR A 104 -19.95 7.00 -4.39
C THR A 104 -20.48 8.31 -3.83
N SER A 105 -20.83 8.31 -2.54
CA SER A 105 -21.17 9.55 -1.84
C SER A 105 -19.91 10.32 -1.49
N LEU A 106 -19.94 11.64 -1.69
CA LEU A 106 -18.87 12.55 -1.28
C LEU A 106 -19.16 13.22 0.08
N SER A 107 -20.14 12.74 0.83
CA SER A 107 -20.56 13.33 2.11
C SER A 107 -19.47 13.38 3.16
N GLU A 108 -18.52 12.44 3.11
CA GLU A 108 -17.35 12.41 3.97
C GLU A 108 -16.51 13.70 3.86
N TRP A 109 -16.48 14.32 2.67
CA TRP A 109 -15.69 15.52 2.39
C TRP A 109 -16.53 16.78 2.15
N GLY A 110 -17.80 16.79 2.51
CA GLY A 110 -18.83 17.75 2.14
C GLY A 110 -18.35 19.20 1.95
N GLU A 111 -17.81 19.84 3.02
CA GLU A 111 -17.31 21.21 2.94
C GLU A 111 -16.10 21.37 2.01
N ILE A 112 -15.23 20.36 1.97
CA ILE A 112 -14.04 20.36 1.10
C ILE A 112 -14.45 20.27 -0.37
N VAL A 113 -15.46 19.47 -0.69
CA VAL A 113 -16.04 19.39 -2.05
C VAL A 113 -16.49 20.77 -2.52
N ASP A 114 -17.16 21.54 -1.66
CA ASP A 114 -17.64 22.89 -2.01
C ASP A 114 -16.48 23.88 -2.19
N ARG A 115 -15.41 23.75 -1.42
CA ARG A 115 -14.19 24.57 -1.58
C ARG A 115 -13.47 24.24 -2.87
N VAL A 116 -13.31 22.95 -3.19
CA VAL A 116 -12.70 22.50 -4.45
C VAL A 116 -13.53 22.96 -5.64
N ALA A 117 -14.85 22.80 -5.60
CA ALA A 117 -15.75 23.26 -6.64
C ALA A 117 -15.56 24.76 -6.94
N LYS A 118 -15.60 25.61 -5.91
CA LYS A 118 -15.34 27.06 -6.05
C LYS A 118 -13.97 27.38 -6.59
N THR A 119 -12.94 26.60 -6.17
CA THR A 119 -11.57 26.79 -6.68
C THR A 119 -11.49 26.49 -8.17
N HIS A 120 -12.15 25.42 -8.62
CA HIS A 120 -12.22 25.07 -10.04
C HIS A 120 -13.01 26.08 -10.85
N GLU A 121 -14.13 26.58 -10.33
CA GLU A 121 -15.01 27.50 -11.05
C GLU A 121 -14.41 28.92 -11.20
N ASN A 122 -13.89 29.48 -10.12
CA ASN A 122 -13.47 30.89 -10.08
C ASN A 122 -12.23 31.18 -9.22
N GLY A 123 -11.50 30.13 -8.80
CA GLY A 123 -10.28 30.27 -7.99
C GLY A 123 -10.54 30.53 -6.50
N TRP A 124 -11.78 30.77 -6.07
CA TRP A 124 -12.17 31.04 -4.69
C TRP A 124 -11.18 32.01 -3.97
N LYS A 125 -10.49 31.54 -2.91
CA LYS A 125 -9.52 32.31 -2.10
C LYS A 125 -8.06 32.08 -2.48
N THR A 126 -7.77 31.39 -3.58
CA THR A 126 -6.41 30.97 -3.95
C THR A 126 -5.62 32.03 -4.73
N GLY A 127 -6.25 33.10 -5.17
CA GLY A 127 -5.66 34.09 -6.09
C GLY A 127 -5.67 33.65 -7.55
N SER A 128 -6.17 32.46 -7.87
CA SER A 128 -6.42 31.95 -9.22
C SER A 128 -7.75 32.47 -9.76
N THR A 129 -7.91 32.48 -11.09
CA THR A 129 -9.20 32.74 -11.76
C THR A 129 -10.06 31.52 -11.90
N GLY A 130 -9.53 30.34 -11.51
CA GLY A 130 -10.18 29.05 -11.76
C GLY A 130 -10.07 28.62 -13.22
N TRP A 131 -10.80 27.57 -13.56
CA TRP A 131 -10.89 27.04 -14.92
C TRP A 131 -12.07 27.62 -15.71
N GLY A 132 -13.02 28.30 -15.01
CA GLY A 132 -14.14 28.98 -15.63
C GLY A 132 -15.28 28.08 -16.14
N TYR A 133 -15.31 26.81 -15.75
CA TYR A 133 -16.41 25.89 -16.04
C TYR A 133 -17.31 25.64 -14.82
N LYS A 134 -18.49 25.12 -15.04
CA LYS A 134 -19.40 24.72 -13.96
C LYS A 134 -19.00 23.36 -13.41
N TYR A 135 -18.56 23.30 -12.16
CA TYR A 135 -18.14 22.07 -11.51
C TYR A 135 -19.28 21.07 -11.33
N SER A 136 -19.05 19.80 -11.66
CA SER A 136 -20.02 18.72 -11.51
C SER A 136 -19.65 17.81 -10.32
N LYS A 137 -20.45 17.86 -9.25
CA LYS A 137 -20.31 16.92 -8.12
C LYS A 137 -20.62 15.50 -8.53
N GLU A 138 -21.39 15.31 -9.59
CA GLU A 138 -21.72 14.00 -10.13
C GLU A 138 -20.51 13.34 -10.80
N GLU A 139 -19.75 14.09 -11.59
CA GLU A 139 -18.48 13.63 -12.15
C GLU A 139 -17.45 13.38 -11.06
N ALA A 140 -17.34 14.27 -10.08
CA ALA A 140 -16.47 14.12 -8.91
C ALA A 140 -16.71 12.82 -8.11
N ALA A 141 -17.94 12.32 -8.13
CA ALA A 141 -18.36 11.10 -7.43
C ALA A 141 -18.06 9.81 -8.19
N ARG A 142 -17.62 9.87 -9.46
CA ARG A 142 -17.33 8.68 -10.28
C ARG A 142 -16.18 7.90 -9.69
N LEU A 143 -16.30 6.58 -9.65
CA LEU A 143 -15.27 5.69 -9.14
C LEU A 143 -14.34 5.20 -10.24
N ILE A 144 -13.06 5.25 -9.93
CA ILE A 144 -11.97 4.81 -10.80
C ILE A 144 -10.99 3.92 -10.04
N LEU A 145 -10.22 3.11 -10.76
CA LEU A 145 -8.98 2.57 -10.21
C LEU A 145 -7.95 3.70 -10.13
N ARG A 146 -7.29 3.82 -9.00
CA ARG A 146 -6.31 4.87 -8.74
C ARG A 146 -5.22 4.93 -9.82
N SER A 147 -5.08 6.07 -10.51
CA SER A 147 -4.14 6.24 -11.63
C SER A 147 -2.73 6.69 -11.22
N HIS A 148 -2.58 7.20 -9.98
CA HIS A 148 -1.30 7.65 -9.42
C HIS A 148 -1.32 7.61 -7.89
N GLY A 149 -0.11 7.65 -7.29
CA GLY A 149 0.07 7.59 -5.84
C GLY A 149 -0.34 8.86 -5.11
N THR A 150 -0.35 10.01 -5.79
CA THR A 150 -0.69 11.33 -5.21
C THR A 150 -2.10 11.40 -4.62
N ALA A 151 -3.01 10.53 -5.07
CA ALA A 151 -4.32 10.34 -4.42
C ALA A 151 -4.18 10.00 -2.91
N LEU A 152 -3.14 9.25 -2.52
CA LEU A 152 -2.87 8.96 -1.12
C LEU A 152 -2.26 10.15 -0.37
N SER A 153 -1.50 11.00 -1.06
CA SER A 153 -1.04 12.28 -0.49
C SER A 153 -2.22 13.21 -0.20
N VAL A 154 -3.20 13.27 -1.09
CA VAL A 154 -4.47 14.00 -0.84
C VAL A 154 -5.16 13.44 0.39
N ARG A 155 -5.32 12.13 0.51
CA ARG A 155 -5.93 11.51 1.69
C ARG A 155 -5.16 11.82 2.98
N ALA A 156 -3.83 11.81 2.94
CA ALA A 156 -3.00 12.18 4.08
C ALA A 156 -3.24 13.64 4.50
N LEU A 157 -3.30 14.57 3.55
CA LEU A 157 -3.56 15.98 3.80
C LEU A 157 -4.98 16.25 4.33
N LEU A 158 -5.96 15.44 3.94
CA LEU A 158 -7.35 15.52 4.41
C LEU A 158 -7.59 14.77 5.72
N SER A 159 -6.61 14.01 6.21
CA SER A 159 -6.74 13.24 7.45
C SER A 159 -6.80 14.15 8.67
N LYS A 160 -7.67 13.80 9.62
CA LYS A 160 -7.72 14.43 10.94
C LYS A 160 -6.46 14.14 11.78
N ASP A 161 -5.73 13.07 11.43
CA ASP A 161 -4.51 12.65 12.12
C ASP A 161 -3.25 13.25 11.51
N LEU A 162 -3.39 14.21 10.58
CA LEU A 162 -2.27 14.92 9.99
C LEU A 162 -1.50 15.67 11.08
N GLN A 163 -0.22 15.37 11.22
CA GLN A 163 0.69 16.07 12.11
C GLN A 163 1.55 17.05 11.32
N ILE A 164 1.73 18.27 11.85
CA ILE A 164 2.60 19.29 11.30
C ILE A 164 3.56 19.74 12.41
N PRO A 165 4.89 19.56 12.25
CA PRO A 165 5.58 18.99 11.09
C PRO A 165 5.36 17.48 10.94
N GLY A 166 5.39 16.99 9.69
CA GLY A 166 5.18 15.58 9.40
C GLY A 166 5.75 15.15 8.05
N LYS A 167 6.13 13.87 7.97
CA LYS A 167 6.62 13.22 6.75
C LYS A 167 5.76 12.00 6.49
N TYR A 168 5.20 11.88 5.31
CA TYR A 168 4.30 10.79 4.93
C TYR A 168 4.72 10.20 3.59
N PHE A 169 4.56 8.90 3.41
CA PHE A 169 4.81 8.24 2.14
C PHE A 169 3.78 7.15 1.88
N ALA A 170 3.63 6.80 0.61
CA ALA A 170 2.87 5.64 0.17
C ALA A 170 3.65 4.86 -0.90
N ILE A 171 3.55 3.54 -0.87
CA ILE A 171 3.91 2.68 -1.99
C ILE A 171 2.58 2.27 -2.63
N ALA A 172 2.18 3.02 -3.62
CA ALA A 172 0.87 2.97 -4.22
C ALA A 172 0.85 2.07 -5.45
N ARG A 173 -0.05 1.09 -5.48
CA ARG A 173 -0.40 0.39 -6.70
C ARG A 173 -1.30 1.29 -7.53
N CYS A 174 -0.94 1.52 -8.78
CA CYS A 174 -1.61 2.41 -9.71
C CYS A 174 -1.98 1.66 -10.98
N PHE A 175 -3.00 2.16 -11.69
CA PHE A 175 -3.57 1.51 -12.86
C PHE A 175 -3.78 2.53 -13.98
N ARG A 176 -3.28 2.20 -15.17
CA ARG A 176 -3.50 3.01 -16.38
C ARG A 176 -3.80 2.08 -17.56
N PRO A 177 -4.76 2.41 -18.43
CA PRO A 177 -5.10 1.60 -19.60
C PRO A 177 -4.10 1.79 -20.76
N ASP A 178 -2.82 1.97 -20.44
CA ASP A 178 -1.76 2.09 -21.43
C ASP A 178 -1.59 0.80 -22.24
N PRO A 179 -1.23 0.87 -23.52
CA PRO A 179 -0.83 -0.29 -24.28
C PRO A 179 0.38 -0.99 -23.65
N LEU A 180 0.30 -2.31 -23.53
CA LEU A 180 1.41 -3.10 -23.02
C LEU A 180 2.59 -3.06 -23.97
N ASP A 181 3.73 -2.54 -23.51
CA ASP A 181 4.99 -2.55 -24.24
C ASP A 181 6.18 -2.88 -23.31
N ARG A 182 7.39 -2.62 -23.76
CA ARG A 182 8.62 -2.87 -22.98
C ARG A 182 8.75 -2.04 -21.70
N THR A 183 8.06 -0.92 -21.60
CA THR A 183 8.20 0.07 -20.53
C THR A 183 6.90 0.37 -19.81
N HIS A 184 5.76 -0.06 -20.34
CA HIS A 184 4.43 0.22 -19.79
C HIS A 184 3.70 -1.07 -19.40
N LEU A 185 3.18 -1.06 -18.17
CA LEU A 185 2.26 -2.05 -17.63
C LEU A 185 0.96 -1.34 -17.26
N THR A 186 -0.16 -2.04 -17.39
CA THR A 186 -1.47 -1.53 -16.96
C THR A 186 -1.58 -1.40 -15.44
N GLU A 187 -0.72 -2.10 -14.70
CA GLU A 187 -0.58 -2.06 -13.25
C GLU A 187 0.88 -1.86 -12.87
N PHE A 188 1.16 -0.87 -12.04
CA PHE A 188 2.51 -0.56 -11.58
C PHE A 188 2.49 0.00 -10.16
N ASN A 189 3.67 0.09 -9.52
CA ASN A 189 3.78 0.73 -8.22
C ASN A 189 4.49 2.07 -8.33
N GLN A 190 3.98 3.05 -7.60
CA GLN A 190 4.53 4.39 -7.49
C GLN A 190 4.86 4.68 -6.03
N VAL A 191 6.06 5.17 -5.77
CA VAL A 191 6.45 5.68 -4.46
C VAL A 191 6.15 7.17 -4.45
N GLU A 192 5.33 7.58 -3.51
CA GLU A 192 4.89 8.95 -3.33
C GLU A 192 5.24 9.42 -1.92
N GLY A 193 5.64 10.68 -1.75
CA GLY A 193 5.93 11.23 -0.43
C GLY A 193 5.58 12.69 -0.31
N ILE A 194 5.16 13.11 0.88
CA ILE A 194 4.94 14.49 1.25
C ILE A 194 5.65 14.80 2.55
N VAL A 195 6.20 16.00 2.64
CA VAL A 195 6.71 16.59 3.88
C VAL A 195 5.94 17.89 4.12
N VAL A 196 5.40 18.04 5.31
CA VAL A 196 4.60 19.21 5.70
C VAL A 196 5.27 19.87 6.89
N ASP A 197 5.76 21.10 6.70
CA ASP A 197 6.40 21.89 7.73
C ASP A 197 6.40 23.36 7.32
N PRO A 198 6.17 24.31 8.24
CA PRO A 198 6.14 25.75 7.92
C PRO A 198 7.47 26.32 7.40
N SER A 199 8.59 25.64 7.66
CA SER A 199 9.94 26.12 7.35
C SER A 199 10.53 25.56 6.06
N LEU A 200 9.76 24.76 5.28
CA LEU A 200 10.25 24.09 4.08
C LEU A 200 10.59 25.05 2.94
N ASN A 201 11.66 24.69 2.24
CA ASN A 201 12.09 25.33 1.02
C ASN A 201 12.64 24.31 0.01
N LEU A 202 13.02 24.74 -1.18
CA LEU A 202 13.52 23.88 -2.25
C LEU A 202 14.75 23.06 -1.84
N ARG A 203 15.64 23.61 -1.01
CA ARG A 203 16.83 22.89 -0.51
C ARG A 203 16.44 21.67 0.31
N ASN A 204 15.37 21.77 1.12
CA ASN A 204 14.87 20.65 1.89
C ASN A 204 14.34 19.53 0.99
N LEU A 205 13.64 19.91 -0.10
CA LEU A 205 13.17 18.92 -1.09
C LEU A 205 14.35 18.18 -1.73
N LEU A 206 15.39 18.93 -2.18
CA LEU A 206 16.59 18.31 -2.78
C LEU A 206 17.29 17.37 -1.80
N GLY A 207 17.48 17.80 -0.55
CA GLY A 207 18.12 16.94 0.48
C GLY A 207 17.30 15.72 0.92
N VAL A 208 16.00 15.66 0.60
CA VAL A 208 15.19 14.44 0.81
C VAL A 208 15.33 13.48 -0.37
N LEU A 209 15.59 14.00 -1.58
CA LEU A 209 15.71 13.21 -2.81
C LEU A 209 17.10 12.59 -3.00
N GLU A 210 18.16 13.13 -2.37
CA GLU A 210 19.51 12.57 -2.33
C GLU A 210 19.60 11.36 -1.36
#